data_eed89470a0c5920387ed136d8fd464cd
#
_entry.id   eed89470a0c5920387ed136d8fd464cd
#
_cell.length_a   1.000
_cell.length_b   1.000
_cell.length_c   1.000
_cell.angle_alpha   90.00
_cell.angle_beta   90.00
_cell.angle_gamma   90.00
#
_symmetry.space_group_name_H-M   'P 1'
#
loop_
_entity.id
_entity.type
_entity.pdbx_description
1 polymer ?
#
loop_
_entity_poly.entity_id
_entity_poly.type
_entity_poly.pdbx_seq_one_letter_code
_entity_poly.pdbx_strand_id
1 'polypeptide(L)'
;MASVKDVARLAGVSLMTVSRALNTPEKLNQETLAKVRQAVESLGYVPSLSARKIRGGHSSGKTIGVFALDTATTPFAVEMLLSMERTARENGWNVFILNVFETPPSQQTIDLMLSHQPDGIIFSAMQLRTVEIPQVLRSLPLVLSNCMSSEPGVACYVPDDEDGQYQAVRQALKRGYRHPLCINLPQSSLAWELRQQGLVRALAEGGVPLNSVPQYNLSTDDAYGETVVALEQQLRESDGKPTFDLLICGNDRIALVAYQYLLSRGLRIPVEVAVLGYDNMIGVAELFYPPLSTVQLPYYEMGRRAAQHLIESRNEPSIHRVSCPLVERKSW
;
A
#
# COMPACT_ATOMS: atom_id res chain seq x y z
N MET A 1 29.58 -16.23 15.35
CA MET A 1 28.44 -16.00 16.24
C MET A 1 28.47 -17.01 17.39
N ALA A 2 28.17 -16.55 18.61
CA ALA A 2 28.04 -17.46 19.73
C ALA A 2 26.85 -18.40 19.52
N SER A 3 26.97 -19.65 19.95
CA SER A 3 25.94 -20.68 19.86
C SER A 3 25.29 -20.98 21.23
N VAL A 4 24.15 -21.63 21.22
CA VAL A 4 23.53 -22.12 22.47
C VAL A 4 24.43 -23.05 23.25
N LYS A 5 25.38 -23.76 22.56
CA LYS A 5 26.40 -24.61 23.20
C LYS A 5 27.44 -23.78 23.96
N ASP A 6 27.79 -22.61 23.44
CA ASP A 6 28.74 -21.71 24.09
C ASP A 6 28.14 -21.08 25.33
N VAL A 7 26.86 -20.71 25.28
CA VAL A 7 26.07 -20.21 26.45
C VAL A 7 26.03 -21.32 27.54
N ALA A 8 25.71 -22.54 27.15
CA ALA A 8 25.64 -23.67 28.08
C ALA A 8 26.98 -23.92 28.77
N ARG A 9 28.08 -23.86 27.99
CA ARG A 9 29.46 -24.05 28.50
C ARG A 9 29.83 -22.93 29.47
N LEU A 10 29.57 -21.66 29.10
CA LEU A 10 29.91 -20.51 29.93
C LEU A 10 29.09 -20.46 31.23
N ALA A 11 27.81 -20.78 31.14
CA ALA A 11 26.89 -20.79 32.31
C ALA A 11 27.07 -22.05 33.19
N GLY A 12 27.84 -23.08 32.74
CA GLY A 12 28.01 -24.32 33.46
C GLY A 12 26.74 -25.17 33.59
N VAL A 13 25.87 -25.13 32.58
CA VAL A 13 24.54 -25.79 32.60
C VAL A 13 24.33 -26.64 31.32
N SER A 14 23.30 -27.49 31.33
CA SER A 14 22.91 -28.24 30.16
C SER A 14 22.27 -27.36 29.08
N LEU A 15 22.33 -27.83 27.81
CA LEU A 15 21.61 -27.18 26.68
C LEU A 15 20.11 -27.05 26.95
N MET A 16 19.53 -28.04 27.66
CA MET A 16 18.10 -28.01 28.03
C MET A 16 17.82 -26.93 29.08
N THR A 17 18.76 -26.69 30.01
CA THR A 17 18.65 -25.63 31.01
C THR A 17 18.72 -24.24 30.35
N VAL A 18 19.65 -24.05 29.40
CA VAL A 18 19.67 -22.80 28.61
C VAL A 18 18.38 -22.61 27.83
N SER A 19 17.88 -23.66 27.20
CA SER A 19 16.59 -23.59 26.48
C SER A 19 15.41 -23.22 27.41
N ARG A 20 15.37 -23.77 28.64
CA ARG A 20 14.35 -23.42 29.64
C ARG A 20 14.52 -21.97 30.11
N ALA A 21 15.73 -21.53 30.37
CA ALA A 21 16.01 -20.14 30.78
C ALA A 21 15.51 -19.11 29.75
N LEU A 22 15.59 -19.46 28.46
CA LEU A 22 15.17 -18.58 27.38
C LEU A 22 13.67 -18.65 27.06
N ASN A 23 13.01 -19.79 27.30
CA ASN A 23 11.63 -20.02 26.85
C ASN A 23 10.60 -20.12 28.00
N THR A 24 11.02 -20.59 29.18
CA THR A 24 10.15 -20.79 30.35
C THR A 24 10.91 -20.48 31.64
N PRO A 25 11.36 -19.21 31.80
CA PRO A 25 12.22 -18.81 32.93
C PRO A 25 11.60 -19.08 34.30
N GLU A 26 10.29 -19.07 34.39
CA GLU A 26 9.52 -19.34 35.60
C GLU A 26 9.70 -20.79 36.11
N LYS A 27 10.20 -21.70 35.29
CA LYS A 27 10.46 -23.12 35.66
C LYS A 27 11.89 -23.35 36.15
N LEU A 28 12.69 -22.29 36.30
CA LEU A 28 14.05 -22.37 36.80
C LEU A 28 14.23 -21.61 38.11
N ASN A 29 15.18 -22.08 38.94
CA ASN A 29 15.56 -21.30 40.12
C ASN A 29 16.28 -19.99 39.67
N GLN A 30 16.19 -18.97 40.51
CA GLN A 30 16.72 -17.64 40.17
C GLN A 30 18.22 -17.61 39.96
N GLU A 31 18.99 -18.41 40.68
CA GLU A 31 20.45 -18.51 40.58
C GLU A 31 20.87 -19.04 39.18
N THR A 32 20.23 -20.14 38.75
CA THR A 32 20.50 -20.72 37.41
C THR A 32 20.07 -19.78 36.29
N LEU A 33 18.94 -19.10 36.46
CA LEU A 33 18.46 -18.12 35.50
C LEU A 33 19.44 -16.94 35.37
N ALA A 34 19.98 -16.44 36.50
CA ALA A 34 20.96 -15.37 36.50
C ALA A 34 22.25 -15.77 35.78
N LYS A 35 22.80 -16.98 36.05
CA LYS A 35 24.00 -17.51 35.36
C LYS A 35 23.80 -17.58 33.84
N VAL A 36 22.65 -18.06 33.38
CA VAL A 36 22.38 -18.14 31.96
C VAL A 36 22.22 -16.76 31.32
N ARG A 37 21.53 -15.83 31.97
CA ARG A 37 21.39 -14.44 31.48
C ARG A 37 22.74 -13.74 31.34
N GLN A 38 23.60 -13.87 32.34
CA GLN A 38 24.94 -13.31 32.31
C GLN A 38 25.78 -13.90 31.16
N ALA A 39 25.68 -15.23 30.92
CA ALA A 39 26.39 -15.89 29.82
C ALA A 39 25.86 -15.44 28.46
N VAL A 40 24.55 -15.26 28.30
CA VAL A 40 23.90 -14.72 27.08
C VAL A 40 24.41 -13.33 26.79
N GLU A 41 24.41 -12.44 27.78
CA GLU A 41 24.87 -11.06 27.66
C GLU A 41 26.38 -10.99 27.35
N SER A 42 27.22 -11.72 28.07
CA SER A 42 28.67 -11.75 27.87
C SER A 42 29.10 -12.26 26.48
N LEU A 43 28.33 -13.18 25.91
CA LEU A 43 28.59 -13.74 24.59
C LEU A 43 27.90 -13.00 23.46
N GLY A 44 27.04 -12.02 23.75
CA GLY A 44 26.17 -11.38 22.76
C GLY A 44 25.29 -12.41 22.03
N TYR A 45 24.87 -13.49 22.72
CA TYR A 45 24.09 -14.54 22.09
C TYR A 45 22.65 -14.12 21.84
N VAL A 46 22.25 -14.10 20.56
CA VAL A 46 20.86 -13.85 20.15
C VAL A 46 20.24 -15.19 19.75
N PRO A 47 19.19 -15.66 20.44
CA PRO A 47 18.49 -16.88 20.09
C PRO A 47 17.88 -16.78 18.68
N SER A 48 18.12 -17.76 17.79
CA SER A 48 17.50 -17.77 16.47
C SER A 48 15.99 -18.03 16.56
N LEU A 49 15.20 -17.29 15.79
CA LEU A 49 13.74 -17.45 15.71
C LEU A 49 13.36 -18.86 15.26
N SER A 50 14.07 -19.41 14.28
CA SER A 50 13.87 -20.77 13.79
C SER A 50 14.11 -21.84 14.87
N ALA A 51 15.15 -21.67 15.69
CA ALA A 51 15.43 -22.58 16.80
C ALA A 51 14.38 -22.48 17.93
N ARG A 52 13.73 -21.33 18.09
CA ARG A 52 12.60 -21.16 19.02
C ARG A 52 11.34 -21.86 18.50
N LYS A 53 10.99 -21.72 17.21
CA LYS A 53 9.82 -22.36 16.59
C LYS A 53 9.91 -23.90 16.67
N ILE A 54 11.06 -24.50 16.31
CA ILE A 54 11.27 -25.96 16.31
C ILE A 54 11.09 -26.59 17.70
N ARG A 55 11.31 -25.82 18.77
CA ARG A 55 11.26 -26.33 20.16
C ARG A 55 9.96 -26.10 20.89
N GLY A 56 8.88 -25.64 20.19
CA GLY A 56 7.54 -25.49 20.78
C GLY A 56 7.43 -24.38 21.82
N GLY A 57 8.34 -23.43 21.84
CA GLY A 57 8.29 -22.29 22.76
C GLY A 57 7.15 -21.32 22.36
N HIS A 58 6.13 -21.21 23.19
CA HIS A 58 4.99 -20.29 23.02
C HIS A 58 5.38 -18.80 23.00
N SER A 59 6.67 -18.47 23.23
CA SER A 59 7.20 -17.10 23.25
C SER A 59 7.96 -16.68 21.99
N SER A 60 8.03 -17.51 20.94
CA SER A 60 8.55 -17.08 19.66
C SER A 60 7.44 -16.34 18.92
N GLY A 61 7.57 -15.03 18.75
CA GLY A 61 6.60 -14.22 18.02
C GLY A 61 6.24 -14.85 16.68
N LYS A 62 4.95 -14.88 16.34
CA LYS A 62 4.48 -15.31 15.02
C LYS A 62 5.07 -14.41 13.93
N THR A 63 5.09 -14.88 12.70
CA THR A 63 5.71 -14.18 11.57
C THR A 63 4.70 -14.03 10.43
N ILE A 64 4.55 -12.80 9.93
CA ILE A 64 3.85 -12.51 8.69
C ILE A 64 4.89 -12.51 7.56
N GLY A 65 4.66 -13.31 6.52
CA GLY A 65 5.38 -13.21 5.27
C GLY A 65 4.68 -12.25 4.31
N VAL A 66 5.40 -11.31 3.73
CA VAL A 66 4.83 -10.34 2.77
C VAL A 66 5.50 -10.53 1.42
N PHE A 67 4.70 -10.87 0.39
CA PHE A 67 5.10 -10.72 -1.00
C PHE A 67 4.76 -9.28 -1.44
N ALA A 68 5.79 -8.47 -1.60
CA ALA A 68 5.69 -7.07 -1.97
C ALA A 68 5.84 -6.94 -3.50
N LEU A 69 4.70 -6.90 -4.22
CA LEU A 69 4.65 -6.93 -5.68
C LEU A 69 4.90 -5.53 -6.25
N ASP A 70 6.03 -5.36 -6.94
CA ASP A 70 6.49 -4.09 -7.54
C ASP A 70 6.52 -2.90 -6.57
N THR A 71 6.64 -3.15 -5.26
CA THR A 71 6.49 -2.13 -4.23
C THR A 71 7.76 -1.32 -3.99
N ALA A 72 8.93 -1.79 -4.40
CA ALA A 72 10.21 -1.14 -4.11
C ALA A 72 10.43 0.18 -4.86
N THR A 73 9.47 0.64 -5.68
CA THR A 73 9.67 1.74 -6.63
C THR A 73 9.02 3.05 -6.22
N THR A 74 8.18 3.09 -5.18
CA THR A 74 7.45 4.31 -4.81
C THR A 74 7.33 4.53 -3.29
N PRO A 75 7.24 5.81 -2.83
CA PRO A 75 6.99 6.15 -1.43
C PRO A 75 5.70 5.55 -0.87
N PHE A 76 4.67 5.34 -1.68
CA PHE A 76 3.38 4.78 -1.26
C PHE A 76 3.49 3.35 -0.74
N ALA A 77 4.28 2.54 -1.42
CA ALA A 77 4.53 1.17 -1.01
C ALA A 77 5.22 1.11 0.36
N VAL A 78 6.11 2.05 0.64
CA VAL A 78 6.81 2.15 1.92
C VAL A 78 5.81 2.36 3.06
N GLU A 79 4.83 3.25 2.89
CA GLU A 79 3.82 3.52 3.93
C GLU A 79 2.99 2.28 4.28
N MET A 80 2.57 1.54 3.25
CA MET A 80 1.82 0.30 3.42
C MET A 80 2.64 -0.78 4.14
N LEU A 81 3.89 -0.99 3.72
CA LEU A 81 4.79 -1.96 4.35
C LEU A 81 5.16 -1.56 5.79
N LEU A 82 5.41 -0.28 6.05
CA LEU A 82 5.66 0.24 7.40
C LEU A 82 4.46 0.04 8.31
N SER A 83 3.25 0.24 7.81
CA SER A 83 2.03 0.01 8.61
C SER A 83 1.84 -1.47 8.97
N MET A 84 2.17 -2.38 8.05
CA MET A 84 2.17 -3.84 8.33
C MET A 84 3.21 -4.19 9.40
N GLU A 85 4.46 -3.71 9.24
CA GLU A 85 5.53 -3.98 10.20
C GLU A 85 5.19 -3.42 11.59
N ARG A 86 4.76 -2.17 11.65
CA ARG A 86 4.38 -1.53 12.90
C ARG A 86 3.26 -2.29 13.62
N THR A 87 2.18 -2.62 12.89
CA THR A 87 1.05 -3.37 13.43
C THR A 87 1.48 -4.74 13.93
N ALA A 88 2.31 -5.44 13.20
CA ALA A 88 2.84 -6.74 13.60
C ALA A 88 3.68 -6.62 14.88
N ARG A 89 4.62 -5.68 14.93
CA ARG A 89 5.53 -5.45 16.06
C ARG A 89 4.78 -5.06 17.34
N GLU A 90 3.79 -4.18 17.25
CA GLU A 90 2.95 -3.76 18.37
C GLU A 90 2.16 -4.94 18.98
N ASN A 91 1.93 -6.00 18.19
CA ASN A 91 1.25 -7.24 18.62
C ASN A 91 2.22 -8.42 18.87
N GLY A 92 3.54 -8.16 18.92
CA GLY A 92 4.53 -9.20 19.21
C GLY A 92 4.79 -10.16 18.04
N TRP A 93 4.40 -9.79 16.82
CA TRP A 93 4.66 -10.53 15.58
C TRP A 93 5.88 -9.95 14.87
N ASN A 94 6.50 -10.76 14.01
CA ASN A 94 7.57 -10.33 13.10
C ASN A 94 7.03 -10.22 11.67
N VAL A 95 7.73 -9.45 10.83
CA VAL A 95 7.43 -9.37 9.40
C VAL A 95 8.68 -9.74 8.62
N PHE A 96 8.51 -10.57 7.59
CA PHE A 96 9.52 -10.88 6.60
C PHE A 96 8.99 -10.48 5.22
N ILE A 97 9.69 -9.59 4.52
CA ILE A 97 9.24 -9.01 3.25
C ILE A 97 10.14 -9.51 2.14
N LEU A 98 9.54 -10.05 1.08
CA LEU A 98 10.19 -10.33 -0.20
C LEU A 98 9.63 -9.39 -1.27
N ASN A 99 10.52 -8.59 -1.86
CA ASN A 99 10.16 -7.82 -3.06
C ASN A 99 10.09 -8.77 -4.26
N VAL A 100 9.01 -8.69 -5.01
CA VAL A 100 8.71 -9.56 -6.14
C VAL A 100 8.39 -8.71 -7.35
N PHE A 101 9.11 -8.92 -8.44
CA PHE A 101 8.90 -8.21 -9.72
C PHE A 101 8.22 -9.09 -10.76
N GLU A 102 8.02 -10.38 -10.44
CA GLU A 102 7.34 -11.35 -11.29
C GLU A 102 5.98 -11.72 -10.69
N THR A 103 4.94 -11.77 -11.50
CA THR A 103 3.59 -12.17 -11.06
C THR A 103 3.06 -13.27 -11.97
N PRO A 104 2.78 -14.48 -11.44
CA PRO A 104 2.92 -14.92 -10.05
C PRO A 104 4.38 -15.03 -9.60
N PRO A 105 4.67 -15.04 -8.26
CA PRO A 105 6.01 -15.24 -7.73
C PRO A 105 6.63 -16.55 -8.23
N SER A 106 7.93 -16.53 -8.54
CA SER A 106 8.66 -17.73 -8.96
C SER A 106 8.68 -18.80 -7.87
N GLN A 107 8.85 -20.08 -8.24
CA GLN A 107 8.94 -21.17 -7.27
C GLN A 107 10.08 -20.94 -6.27
N GLN A 108 11.23 -20.42 -6.70
CA GLN A 108 12.34 -20.08 -5.82
C GLN A 108 11.95 -19.03 -4.76
N THR A 109 11.19 -18.02 -5.14
CA THR A 109 10.69 -16.97 -4.23
C THR A 109 9.69 -17.55 -3.23
N ILE A 110 8.83 -18.47 -3.69
CA ILE A 110 7.88 -19.18 -2.82
C ILE A 110 8.63 -20.07 -1.81
N ASP A 111 9.61 -20.84 -2.26
CA ASP A 111 10.40 -21.72 -1.40
C ASP A 111 11.17 -20.91 -0.35
N LEU A 112 11.72 -19.76 -0.75
CA LEU A 112 12.37 -18.84 0.19
C LEU A 112 11.38 -18.34 1.25
N MET A 113 10.19 -17.90 0.85
CA MET A 113 9.15 -17.47 1.79
C MET A 113 8.80 -18.58 2.76
N LEU A 114 8.53 -19.77 2.26
CA LEU A 114 8.13 -20.93 3.09
C LEU A 114 9.25 -21.41 4.02
N SER A 115 10.54 -21.23 3.63
CA SER A 115 11.69 -21.56 4.49
C SER A 115 11.73 -20.75 5.79
N HIS A 116 11.12 -19.55 5.79
CA HIS A 116 10.93 -18.72 6.98
C HIS A 116 9.75 -19.14 7.86
N GLN A 117 8.98 -20.15 7.42
CA GLN A 117 7.83 -20.70 8.15
C GLN A 117 6.86 -19.59 8.64
N PRO A 118 6.29 -18.77 7.75
CA PRO A 118 5.34 -17.73 8.15
C PRO A 118 4.08 -18.35 8.74
N ASP A 119 3.47 -17.67 9.71
CA ASP A 119 2.20 -18.04 10.31
C ASP A 119 1.00 -17.48 9.51
N GLY A 120 1.26 -16.57 8.58
CA GLY A 120 0.32 -16.01 7.63
C GLY A 120 1.04 -15.24 6.54
N ILE A 121 0.36 -15.02 5.42
CA ILE A 121 0.93 -14.38 4.22
C ILE A 121 0.08 -13.18 3.81
N ILE A 122 0.74 -12.08 3.44
CA ILE A 122 0.14 -10.93 2.78
C ILE A 122 0.73 -10.81 1.37
N PHE A 123 -0.11 -10.73 0.35
CA PHE A 123 0.26 -10.16 -0.94
C PHE A 123 -0.06 -8.67 -0.91
N SER A 124 0.93 -7.86 -1.20
CA SER A 124 0.83 -6.40 -1.20
C SER A 124 1.27 -5.87 -2.55
N ALA A 125 0.39 -5.19 -3.29
CA ALA A 125 0.72 -4.64 -4.59
C ALA A 125 0.79 -3.11 -4.55
N MET A 126 1.66 -2.53 -5.38
CA MET A 126 1.74 -1.08 -5.51
C MET A 126 0.53 -0.51 -6.25
N GLN A 127 0.09 -1.19 -7.30
CA GLN A 127 -1.08 -0.81 -8.09
C GLN A 127 -2.22 -1.79 -7.82
N LEU A 128 -3.46 -1.28 -7.78
CA LEU A 128 -4.64 -2.14 -7.67
C LEU A 128 -4.72 -3.07 -8.88
N ARG A 129 -4.62 -4.37 -8.63
CA ARG A 129 -4.64 -5.41 -9.66
C ARG A 129 -5.19 -6.73 -9.15
N THR A 130 -5.53 -7.61 -10.08
CA THR A 130 -5.84 -9.01 -9.77
C THR A 130 -4.54 -9.82 -9.75
N VAL A 131 -4.41 -10.71 -8.77
CA VAL A 131 -3.26 -11.60 -8.60
C VAL A 131 -3.70 -13.05 -8.56
N GLU A 132 -2.85 -13.93 -9.10
CA GLU A 132 -2.99 -15.37 -8.94
C GLU A 132 -2.27 -15.81 -7.67
N ILE A 133 -2.95 -16.62 -6.85
CA ILE A 133 -2.39 -17.17 -5.63
C ILE A 133 -1.88 -18.58 -5.89
N PRO A 134 -0.56 -18.84 -5.76
CA PRO A 134 0.00 -20.18 -5.90
C PRO A 134 -0.67 -21.19 -4.95
N GLN A 135 -1.03 -22.35 -5.49
CA GLN A 135 -1.79 -23.39 -4.76
C GLN A 135 -1.15 -23.77 -3.42
N VAL A 136 0.18 -23.84 -3.38
CA VAL A 136 0.94 -24.25 -2.19
C VAL A 136 0.76 -23.26 -1.01
N LEU A 137 0.46 -21.99 -1.29
CA LEU A 137 0.29 -20.95 -0.27
C LEU A 137 -1.12 -20.95 0.34
N ARG A 138 -2.09 -21.61 -0.28
CA ARG A 138 -3.50 -21.62 0.16
C ARG A 138 -3.74 -22.41 1.46
N SER A 139 -2.77 -23.19 1.89
CA SER A 139 -2.82 -23.88 3.18
C SER A 139 -2.52 -22.96 4.37
N LEU A 140 -2.02 -21.75 4.12
CA LEU A 140 -1.71 -20.76 5.13
C LEU A 140 -2.80 -19.66 5.19
N PRO A 141 -3.00 -19.03 6.35
CA PRO A 141 -3.80 -17.81 6.43
C PRO A 141 -3.26 -16.76 5.46
N LEU A 142 -4.11 -16.22 4.58
CA LEU A 142 -3.70 -15.36 3.49
C LEU A 142 -4.64 -14.16 3.34
N VAL A 143 -4.05 -12.97 3.13
CA VAL A 143 -4.75 -11.70 2.95
C VAL A 143 -4.10 -10.93 1.80
N LEU A 144 -4.90 -10.18 1.06
CA LEU A 144 -4.46 -9.31 -0.01
C LEU A 144 -4.56 -7.83 0.41
N SER A 145 -3.57 -7.03 0.04
CA SER A 145 -3.53 -5.58 0.30
C SER A 145 -3.23 -4.84 -0.99
N ASN A 146 -4.11 -3.96 -1.40
CA ASN A 146 -4.11 -3.25 -2.69
C ASN A 146 -4.06 -4.20 -3.91
N CYS A 147 -4.61 -5.40 -3.75
CA CYS A 147 -4.83 -6.34 -4.85
C CYS A 147 -6.02 -7.25 -4.53
N MET A 148 -6.54 -7.90 -5.55
CA MET A 148 -7.66 -8.83 -5.46
C MET A 148 -7.25 -10.19 -6.03
N SER A 149 -7.93 -11.25 -5.61
CA SER A 149 -7.81 -12.56 -6.23
C SER A 149 -8.91 -12.76 -7.27
N SER A 150 -8.59 -13.44 -8.36
CA SER A 150 -9.58 -13.95 -9.31
C SER A 150 -10.46 -15.07 -8.71
N GLU A 151 -10.00 -15.68 -7.61
CA GLU A 151 -10.70 -16.76 -6.94
C GLU A 151 -11.33 -16.25 -5.63
N PRO A 152 -12.53 -16.75 -5.28
CA PRO A 152 -13.18 -16.41 -4.03
C PRO A 152 -12.46 -17.01 -2.82
N GLY A 153 -12.78 -16.52 -1.64
CA GLY A 153 -12.30 -17.13 -0.38
C GLY A 153 -11.08 -16.49 0.25
N VAL A 154 -10.61 -15.34 -0.27
CA VAL A 154 -9.49 -14.59 0.30
C VAL A 154 -9.94 -13.18 0.65
N ALA A 155 -9.58 -12.71 1.84
CA ALA A 155 -9.83 -11.35 2.26
C ALA A 155 -8.93 -10.36 1.50
N CYS A 156 -9.53 -9.31 0.96
CA CYS A 156 -8.84 -8.27 0.20
C CYS A 156 -9.11 -6.90 0.84
N TYR A 157 -8.07 -6.13 1.12
CA TYR A 157 -8.18 -4.74 1.54
C TYR A 157 -7.76 -3.85 0.38
N VAL A 158 -8.72 -3.16 -0.23
CA VAL A 158 -8.53 -2.34 -1.44
C VAL A 158 -9.08 -0.94 -1.23
N PRO A 159 -8.58 0.08 -1.97
CA PRO A 159 -9.14 1.42 -1.89
C PRO A 159 -10.57 1.44 -2.42
N ASP A 160 -11.40 2.29 -1.86
CA ASP A 160 -12.73 2.60 -2.40
C ASP A 160 -12.60 3.71 -3.47
N ASP A 161 -11.98 3.34 -4.59
CA ASP A 161 -11.68 4.25 -5.70
C ASP A 161 -12.95 4.86 -6.32
N GLU A 162 -14.04 4.08 -6.38
CA GLU A 162 -15.31 4.56 -6.91
C GLU A 162 -15.88 5.68 -6.04
N ASP A 163 -16.02 5.44 -4.73
CA ASP A 163 -16.58 6.46 -3.83
C ASP A 163 -15.64 7.64 -3.67
N GLY A 164 -14.31 7.42 -3.60
CA GLY A 164 -13.32 8.49 -3.53
C GLY A 164 -13.43 9.47 -4.70
N GLN A 165 -13.49 8.95 -5.92
CA GLN A 165 -13.65 9.75 -7.13
C GLN A 165 -15.03 10.45 -7.17
N TYR A 166 -16.09 9.71 -6.83
CA TYR A 166 -17.44 10.27 -6.76
C TYR A 166 -17.51 11.46 -5.80
N GLN A 167 -17.02 11.34 -4.58
CA GLN A 167 -17.07 12.41 -3.58
C GLN A 167 -16.26 13.63 -4.02
N ALA A 168 -15.08 13.43 -4.60
CA ALA A 168 -14.23 14.51 -5.06
C ALA A 168 -14.87 15.29 -6.21
N VAL A 169 -15.38 14.61 -7.23
CA VAL A 169 -16.05 15.26 -8.37
C VAL A 169 -17.35 15.94 -7.94
N ARG A 170 -18.15 15.27 -7.10
CA ARG A 170 -19.37 15.88 -6.53
C ARG A 170 -19.07 17.17 -5.78
N GLN A 171 -17.97 17.20 -5.01
CA GLN A 171 -17.55 18.41 -4.29
C GLN A 171 -17.11 19.51 -5.25
N ALA A 172 -16.39 19.17 -6.33
CA ALA A 172 -16.01 20.13 -7.37
C ALA A 172 -17.24 20.76 -8.05
N LEU A 173 -18.23 19.94 -8.41
CA LEU A 173 -19.49 20.42 -9.00
C LEU A 173 -20.28 21.31 -8.04
N LYS A 174 -20.29 21.02 -6.73
CA LYS A 174 -20.90 21.90 -5.71
C LYS A 174 -20.19 23.24 -5.59
N ARG A 175 -18.90 23.33 -5.86
CA ARG A 175 -18.13 24.58 -5.91
C ARG A 175 -18.40 25.40 -7.17
N GLY A 176 -19.12 24.86 -8.14
CA GLY A 176 -19.54 25.58 -9.34
C GLY A 176 -18.74 25.26 -10.59
N TYR A 177 -17.74 24.36 -10.53
CA TYR A 177 -17.05 23.88 -11.73
C TYR A 177 -18.02 23.12 -12.63
N ARG A 178 -18.00 23.41 -13.94
CA ARG A 178 -18.97 22.86 -14.90
C ARG A 178 -18.34 22.27 -16.17
N HIS A 179 -17.09 22.60 -16.41
CA HIS A 179 -16.37 22.22 -17.62
C HIS A 179 -15.10 21.42 -17.27
N PRO A 180 -15.23 20.21 -16.68
CA PRO A 180 -14.07 19.40 -16.35
C PRO A 180 -13.40 18.85 -17.61
N LEU A 181 -12.08 18.76 -17.55
CA LEU A 181 -11.23 17.99 -18.44
C LEU A 181 -10.60 16.84 -17.62
N CYS A 182 -10.61 15.61 -18.11
CA CYS A 182 -10.00 14.47 -17.43
C CYS A 182 -8.74 13.99 -18.16
N ILE A 183 -7.65 13.83 -17.42
CA ILE A 183 -6.46 13.10 -17.87
C ILE A 183 -6.29 11.91 -16.94
N ASN A 184 -6.59 10.74 -17.44
CA ASN A 184 -6.81 9.53 -16.67
C ASN A 184 -5.59 8.59 -16.71
N LEU A 185 -5.59 7.61 -15.81
CA LEU A 185 -4.76 6.41 -15.89
C LEU A 185 -5.04 5.62 -17.17
N PRO A 186 -4.20 4.64 -17.55
CA PRO A 186 -4.48 3.72 -18.64
C PRO A 186 -5.79 2.96 -18.43
N GLN A 187 -6.54 2.71 -19.50
CA GLN A 187 -7.81 1.97 -19.45
C GLN A 187 -7.68 0.52 -18.96
N SER A 188 -6.47 -0.04 -19.05
CA SER A 188 -6.16 -1.38 -18.54
C SER A 188 -6.08 -1.43 -17.00
N SER A 189 -6.06 -0.28 -16.31
CA SER A 189 -5.98 -0.21 -14.86
C SER A 189 -7.34 -0.43 -14.19
N LEU A 190 -7.41 -1.31 -13.19
CA LEU A 190 -8.62 -1.48 -12.37
C LEU A 190 -9.00 -0.18 -11.63
N ALA A 191 -8.00 0.60 -11.22
CA ALA A 191 -8.24 1.90 -10.60
C ALA A 191 -8.93 2.86 -11.59
N TRP A 192 -8.56 2.84 -12.88
CA TRP A 192 -9.25 3.61 -13.91
C TRP A 192 -10.72 3.23 -13.99
N GLU A 193 -11.04 1.95 -14.06
CA GLU A 193 -12.42 1.47 -14.18
C GLU A 193 -13.28 1.94 -13.00
N LEU A 194 -12.80 1.76 -11.77
CA LEU A 194 -13.54 2.16 -10.57
C LEU A 194 -13.70 3.68 -10.49
N ARG A 195 -12.63 4.45 -10.79
CA ARG A 195 -12.69 5.92 -10.79
C ARG A 195 -13.62 6.44 -11.87
N GLN A 196 -13.69 5.79 -13.04
CA GLN A 196 -14.67 6.14 -14.08
C GLN A 196 -16.12 5.93 -13.60
N GLN A 197 -16.41 4.85 -12.88
CA GLN A 197 -17.74 4.63 -12.30
C GLN A 197 -18.12 5.78 -11.34
N GLY A 198 -17.20 6.19 -10.48
CA GLY A 198 -17.39 7.32 -9.57
C GLY A 198 -17.57 8.66 -10.29
N LEU A 199 -16.77 8.93 -11.32
CA LEU A 199 -16.87 10.11 -12.17
C LEU A 199 -18.25 10.19 -12.84
N VAL A 200 -18.66 9.12 -13.53
CA VAL A 200 -19.94 9.05 -14.25
C VAL A 200 -21.12 9.31 -13.31
N ARG A 201 -21.11 8.69 -12.13
CA ARG A 201 -22.13 8.87 -11.10
C ARG A 201 -22.21 10.33 -10.65
N ALA A 202 -21.07 10.96 -10.34
CA ALA A 202 -21.03 12.34 -9.87
C ALA A 202 -21.48 13.34 -10.95
N LEU A 203 -21.05 13.15 -12.20
CA LEU A 203 -21.45 14.01 -13.32
C LEU A 203 -22.96 13.92 -13.59
N ALA A 204 -23.52 12.70 -13.57
CA ALA A 204 -24.95 12.48 -13.76
C ALA A 204 -25.79 13.19 -12.68
N GLU A 205 -25.41 13.06 -11.41
CA GLU A 205 -26.08 13.76 -10.31
C GLU A 205 -25.91 15.28 -10.38
N GLY A 206 -24.76 15.75 -10.88
CA GLY A 206 -24.46 17.17 -11.06
C GLY A 206 -25.08 17.80 -12.31
N GLY A 207 -25.76 17.02 -13.15
CA GLY A 207 -26.37 17.49 -14.40
C GLY A 207 -25.36 17.85 -15.50
N VAL A 208 -24.13 17.30 -15.44
CA VAL A 208 -23.09 17.48 -16.47
C VAL A 208 -23.09 16.24 -17.39
N PRO A 209 -23.40 16.38 -18.68
CA PRO A 209 -23.38 15.26 -19.61
C PRO A 209 -21.96 14.69 -19.80
N LEU A 210 -21.80 13.38 -19.68
CA LEU A 210 -20.48 12.75 -19.83
C LEU A 210 -19.80 13.06 -21.18
N ASN A 211 -20.57 13.12 -22.26
CA ASN A 211 -20.08 13.44 -23.59
C ASN A 211 -19.61 14.90 -23.76
N SER A 212 -19.91 15.79 -22.81
CA SER A 212 -19.36 17.15 -22.78
C SER A 212 -18.02 17.24 -22.03
N VAL A 213 -17.55 16.16 -21.44
CA VAL A 213 -16.31 16.09 -20.67
C VAL A 213 -15.21 15.43 -21.53
N PRO A 214 -14.23 16.21 -22.05
CA PRO A 214 -13.11 15.63 -22.74
C PRO A 214 -12.29 14.72 -21.82
N GLN A 215 -11.92 13.56 -22.32
CA GLN A 215 -11.15 12.56 -21.55
C GLN A 215 -9.98 12.06 -22.35
N TYR A 216 -8.81 12.08 -21.74
CA TYR A 216 -7.58 11.50 -22.26
C TYR A 216 -7.11 10.41 -21.31
N ASN A 217 -6.72 9.27 -21.86
CA ASN A 217 -6.18 8.17 -21.07
C ASN A 217 -4.71 7.98 -21.44
N LEU A 218 -3.83 7.89 -20.46
CA LEU A 218 -2.43 7.55 -20.72
C LEU A 218 -2.35 6.17 -21.39
N SER A 219 -1.38 5.99 -22.26
CA SER A 219 -1.17 4.71 -22.95
C SER A 219 -0.58 3.65 -22.03
N THR A 220 0.28 4.05 -21.08
CA THR A 220 0.89 3.21 -20.05
C THR A 220 1.02 3.97 -18.74
N ASP A 221 1.30 3.24 -17.64
CA ASP A 221 1.45 3.82 -16.31
C ASP A 221 2.61 4.82 -16.18
N ASP A 222 3.57 4.81 -17.10
CA ASP A 222 4.73 5.70 -17.10
C ASP A 222 4.67 6.78 -18.19
N ALA A 223 3.60 6.83 -18.98
CA ALA A 223 3.45 7.75 -20.11
C ALA A 223 3.02 9.18 -19.68
N TYR A 224 3.55 9.68 -18.57
CA TYR A 224 3.16 11.00 -18.02
C TYR A 224 3.38 12.16 -18.97
N GLY A 225 4.32 12.06 -19.92
CA GLY A 225 4.53 13.05 -20.98
C GLY A 225 3.32 13.28 -21.88
N GLU A 226 2.43 12.30 -22.02
CA GLU A 226 1.18 12.42 -22.79
C GLU A 226 0.23 13.45 -22.19
N THR A 227 0.36 13.77 -20.89
CA THR A 227 -0.35 14.87 -20.23
C THR A 227 -0.12 16.21 -20.94
N VAL A 228 1.13 16.48 -21.34
CA VAL A 228 1.48 17.71 -22.08
C VAL A 228 0.79 17.72 -23.45
N VAL A 229 0.82 16.59 -24.15
CA VAL A 229 0.20 16.46 -25.48
C VAL A 229 -1.30 16.72 -25.41
N ALA A 230 -1.98 16.13 -24.41
CA ALA A 230 -3.41 16.34 -24.18
C ALA A 230 -3.76 17.81 -23.89
N LEU A 231 -2.98 18.46 -23.03
CA LEU A 231 -3.18 19.87 -22.69
C LEU A 231 -2.83 20.79 -23.86
N GLU A 232 -1.79 20.49 -24.64
CA GLU A 232 -1.46 21.24 -25.87
C GLU A 232 -2.57 21.18 -26.89
N GLN A 233 -3.16 20.01 -27.11
CA GLN A 233 -4.28 19.87 -28.02
C GLN A 233 -5.45 20.73 -27.58
N GLN A 234 -5.86 20.66 -26.29
CA GLN A 234 -6.97 21.44 -25.78
C GLN A 234 -6.75 22.96 -25.86
N LEU A 235 -5.53 23.43 -25.58
CA LEU A 235 -5.24 24.86 -25.64
C LEU A 235 -5.07 25.38 -27.09
N ARG A 236 -4.62 24.54 -28.01
CA ARG A 236 -4.57 24.92 -29.46
C ARG A 236 -5.95 25.12 -30.05
N GLU A 237 -6.88 24.24 -29.74
CA GLU A 237 -8.26 24.29 -30.24
C GLU A 237 -9.02 25.53 -29.73
N SER A 238 -8.51 26.21 -28.70
CA SER A 238 -9.13 27.34 -28.03
C SER A 238 -8.29 28.63 -28.04
N ASP A 239 -7.36 28.75 -28.97
CA ASP A 239 -6.50 29.92 -29.10
C ASP A 239 -5.71 30.28 -27.83
N GLY A 240 -5.24 29.24 -27.14
CA GLY A 240 -4.43 29.33 -25.93
C GLY A 240 -5.22 29.60 -24.63
N LYS A 241 -6.53 29.70 -24.70
CA LYS A 241 -7.38 29.88 -23.52
C LYS A 241 -7.99 28.53 -23.08
N PRO A 242 -8.00 28.20 -21.79
CA PRO A 242 -8.65 26.95 -21.35
C PRO A 242 -10.16 27.01 -21.57
N THR A 243 -10.71 25.97 -22.20
CA THR A 243 -12.17 25.77 -22.33
C THR A 243 -12.73 24.97 -21.15
N PHE A 244 -11.86 24.53 -20.25
CA PHE A 244 -12.16 23.80 -19.03
C PHE A 244 -11.83 24.64 -17.79
N ASP A 245 -12.66 24.54 -16.77
CA ASP A 245 -12.52 25.24 -15.48
C ASP A 245 -11.89 24.35 -14.40
N LEU A 246 -11.87 23.02 -14.63
CA LEU A 246 -11.34 22.01 -13.74
C LEU A 246 -10.56 20.94 -14.52
N LEU A 247 -9.34 20.68 -14.11
CA LEU A 247 -8.56 19.53 -14.58
C LEU A 247 -8.60 18.42 -13.52
N ILE A 248 -9.17 17.27 -13.87
CA ILE A 248 -9.21 16.07 -13.04
C ILE A 248 -8.07 15.16 -13.51
N CYS A 249 -7.10 14.92 -12.64
CA CYS A 249 -5.93 14.10 -12.91
C CYS A 249 -6.10 12.71 -12.31
N GLY A 250 -5.81 11.69 -13.11
CA GLY A 250 -5.89 10.28 -12.68
C GLY A 250 -4.95 9.93 -11.52
N ASN A 251 -3.86 10.70 -11.33
CA ASN A 251 -3.02 10.66 -10.14
C ASN A 251 -2.23 11.96 -9.95
N ASP A 252 -1.52 12.09 -8.83
CA ASP A 252 -0.74 13.30 -8.50
C ASP A 252 0.49 13.48 -9.41
N ARG A 253 0.99 12.45 -10.08
CA ARG A 253 2.08 12.59 -11.07
C ARG A 253 1.58 13.23 -12.35
N ILE A 254 0.39 12.86 -12.82
CA ILE A 254 -0.30 13.57 -13.91
C ILE A 254 -0.51 15.03 -13.51
N ALA A 255 -0.98 15.29 -12.29
CA ALA A 255 -1.17 16.63 -11.78
C ALA A 255 0.15 17.42 -11.75
N LEU A 256 1.27 16.80 -11.39
CA LEU A 256 2.58 17.45 -11.37
C LEU A 256 3.00 17.93 -12.78
N VAL A 257 2.87 17.07 -13.79
CA VAL A 257 3.19 17.42 -15.17
C VAL A 257 2.23 18.51 -15.67
N ALA A 258 0.94 18.38 -15.35
CA ALA A 258 -0.06 19.39 -15.72
C ALA A 258 0.23 20.77 -15.09
N TYR A 259 0.61 20.82 -13.81
CA TYR A 259 1.02 22.07 -13.15
C TYR A 259 2.19 22.74 -13.85
N GLN A 260 3.23 21.99 -14.14
CA GLN A 260 4.41 22.52 -14.84
C GLN A 260 4.03 23.11 -16.19
N TYR A 261 3.20 22.41 -16.94
CA TYR A 261 2.76 22.87 -18.24
C TYR A 261 1.84 24.11 -18.14
N LEU A 262 0.78 24.06 -17.32
CA LEU A 262 -0.17 25.18 -17.17
C LEU A 262 0.55 26.45 -16.70
N LEU A 263 1.40 26.35 -15.68
CA LEU A 263 2.17 27.49 -15.17
C LEU A 263 3.18 28.03 -16.20
N SER A 264 3.81 27.15 -17.01
CA SER A 264 4.70 27.60 -18.09
C SER A 264 3.97 28.37 -19.20
N ARG A 265 2.66 28.14 -19.35
CA ARG A 265 1.77 28.89 -20.27
C ARG A 265 1.20 30.17 -19.64
N GLY A 266 1.59 30.49 -18.39
CA GLY A 266 1.13 31.66 -17.67
C GLY A 266 -0.28 31.53 -17.06
N LEU A 267 -0.88 30.33 -17.07
CA LEU A 267 -2.21 30.07 -16.50
C LEU A 267 -2.13 29.99 -14.97
N ARG A 268 -3.05 30.63 -14.30
CA ARG A 268 -3.10 30.70 -12.82
C ARG A 268 -3.99 29.62 -12.25
N ILE A 269 -3.43 28.82 -11.36
CA ILE A 269 -4.16 27.82 -10.57
C ILE A 269 -4.50 28.43 -9.22
N PRO A 270 -5.75 28.34 -8.73
CA PRO A 270 -6.96 27.80 -9.37
C PRO A 270 -7.76 28.85 -10.17
N VAL A 271 -7.26 30.06 -10.35
CA VAL A 271 -8.04 31.21 -10.83
C VAL A 271 -8.59 31.01 -12.24
N GLU A 272 -7.77 30.41 -13.14
CA GLU A 272 -8.15 30.13 -14.51
C GLU A 272 -8.45 28.65 -14.74
N VAL A 273 -7.73 27.77 -14.05
CA VAL A 273 -7.93 26.32 -14.08
C VAL A 273 -7.71 25.76 -12.70
N ALA A 274 -8.73 25.14 -12.12
CA ALA A 274 -8.57 24.34 -10.91
C ALA A 274 -7.98 22.97 -11.24
N VAL A 275 -7.26 22.36 -10.31
CA VAL A 275 -6.64 21.04 -10.50
C VAL A 275 -7.00 20.15 -9.31
N LEU A 276 -7.50 18.96 -9.63
CA LEU A 276 -7.80 17.89 -8.68
C LEU A 276 -6.92 16.70 -8.98
N GLY A 277 -6.13 16.26 -7.99
CA GLY A 277 -5.28 15.06 -8.04
C GLY A 277 -5.92 13.82 -7.47
N TYR A 278 -5.16 12.74 -7.46
CA TYR A 278 -5.48 11.48 -6.81
C TYR A 278 -4.18 10.84 -6.30
N ASP A 279 -4.16 10.23 -5.16
CA ASP A 279 -3.13 9.52 -4.39
C ASP A 279 -2.78 10.24 -3.08
N ASN A 280 -2.77 11.56 -3.03
CA ASN A 280 -2.19 12.39 -1.97
C ASN A 280 -0.73 12.01 -1.71
N MET A 281 0.11 12.18 -2.76
CA MET A 281 1.51 11.76 -2.73
C MET A 281 2.26 12.38 -1.56
N ILE A 282 2.70 11.53 -0.64
CA ILE A 282 3.32 11.89 0.63
C ILE A 282 4.57 12.74 0.39
N GLY A 283 4.67 13.87 1.11
CA GLY A 283 5.79 14.80 0.99
C GLY A 283 5.87 15.51 -0.37
N VAL A 284 4.84 15.42 -1.21
CA VAL A 284 4.81 16.02 -2.56
C VAL A 284 3.56 16.85 -2.78
N ALA A 285 2.36 16.34 -2.48
CA ALA A 285 1.10 17.03 -2.79
C ALA A 285 0.96 18.42 -2.13
N GLU A 286 1.53 18.62 -0.96
CA GLU A 286 1.61 19.89 -0.26
C GLU A 286 2.69 20.84 -0.82
N LEU A 287 3.65 20.34 -1.59
CA LEU A 287 4.73 21.14 -2.18
C LEU A 287 4.36 21.76 -3.53
N PHE A 288 3.24 21.37 -4.11
CA PHE A 288 2.70 22.06 -5.29
C PHE A 288 2.44 23.54 -4.94
N TYR A 289 2.54 24.42 -5.93
CA TYR A 289 2.23 25.83 -5.73
C TYR A 289 1.19 26.32 -6.74
N PRO A 290 -0.06 26.52 -6.26
CA PRO A 290 -0.58 26.28 -4.90
C PRO A 290 -0.67 24.79 -4.55
N PRO A 291 -0.74 24.44 -3.23
CA PRO A 291 -0.83 23.04 -2.79
C PRO A 291 -2.01 22.30 -3.39
N LEU A 292 -1.77 21.06 -3.83
CA LEU A 292 -2.71 20.23 -4.59
C LEU A 292 -3.83 19.64 -3.71
N SER A 293 -5.08 19.89 -4.08
CA SER A 293 -6.24 19.16 -3.59
C SER A 293 -6.31 17.82 -4.30
N THR A 294 -6.45 16.74 -3.54
CA THR A 294 -6.29 15.38 -4.06
C THR A 294 -7.07 14.37 -3.22
N VAL A 295 -7.43 13.23 -3.81
CA VAL A 295 -8.02 12.11 -3.09
C VAL A 295 -6.92 11.27 -2.49
N GLN A 296 -7.00 10.95 -1.19
CA GLN A 296 -5.98 10.16 -0.52
C GLN A 296 -6.23 8.66 -0.70
N LEU A 297 -5.24 7.94 -1.24
CA LEU A 297 -5.22 6.48 -1.18
C LEU A 297 -4.84 6.02 0.23
N PRO A 298 -5.62 5.08 0.83
CA PRO A 298 -5.48 4.71 2.23
C PRO A 298 -4.40 3.63 2.45
N TYR A 299 -3.19 3.81 1.92
CA TYR A 299 -2.11 2.80 1.96
C TYR A 299 -1.78 2.33 3.39
N TYR A 300 -1.63 3.29 4.31
CA TYR A 300 -1.36 2.97 5.72
C TYR A 300 -2.48 2.09 6.31
N GLU A 301 -3.74 2.47 6.08
CA GLU A 301 -4.89 1.77 6.65
C GLU A 301 -5.08 0.38 6.01
N MET A 302 -4.85 0.23 4.71
CA MET A 302 -4.87 -1.07 4.04
C MET A 302 -3.82 -2.03 4.62
N GLY A 303 -2.57 -1.58 4.76
CA GLY A 303 -1.50 -2.38 5.34
C GLY A 303 -1.79 -2.77 6.80
N ARG A 304 -2.24 -1.80 7.61
CA ARG A 304 -2.63 -2.02 9.01
C ARG A 304 -3.74 -3.06 9.12
N ARG A 305 -4.82 -2.94 8.35
CA ARG A 305 -5.95 -3.87 8.39
C ARG A 305 -5.57 -5.27 7.89
N ALA A 306 -4.74 -5.36 6.85
CA ALA A 306 -4.26 -6.63 6.34
C ALA A 306 -3.43 -7.39 7.40
N ALA A 307 -2.50 -6.72 8.09
CA ALA A 307 -1.74 -7.32 9.16
C ALA A 307 -2.64 -7.71 10.36
N GLN A 308 -3.55 -6.82 10.74
CA GLN A 308 -4.48 -7.07 11.84
C GLN A 308 -5.41 -8.25 11.57
N HIS A 309 -5.86 -8.44 10.31
CA HIS A 309 -6.67 -9.59 9.92
C HIS A 309 -5.99 -10.92 10.24
N LEU A 310 -4.70 -11.06 9.91
CA LEU A 310 -3.91 -12.26 10.23
C LEU A 310 -3.67 -12.41 11.73
N ILE A 311 -3.34 -11.33 12.42
CA ILE A 311 -3.06 -11.33 13.87
C ILE A 311 -4.29 -11.79 14.66
N GLU A 312 -5.45 -11.29 14.30
CA GLU A 312 -6.73 -11.61 14.94
C GLU A 312 -7.36 -12.92 14.42
N SER A 313 -6.72 -13.56 13.44
CA SER A 313 -7.22 -14.80 12.81
C SER A 313 -8.67 -14.65 12.32
N ARG A 314 -8.99 -13.52 11.69
CA ARG A 314 -10.33 -13.26 11.14
C ARG A 314 -10.63 -14.25 10.01
N ASN A 315 -11.85 -14.71 9.95
CA ASN A 315 -12.32 -15.58 8.87
C ASN A 315 -13.45 -14.87 8.10
N GLU A 316 -13.08 -13.79 7.40
CA GLU A 316 -14.00 -12.94 6.63
C GLU A 316 -13.47 -12.81 5.20
N PRO A 317 -13.68 -13.83 4.33
CA PRO A 317 -13.16 -13.81 2.96
C PRO A 317 -14.00 -12.87 2.08
N SER A 318 -13.79 -11.59 2.20
CA SER A 318 -14.52 -10.55 1.47
C SER A 318 -13.60 -9.44 0.98
N ILE A 319 -14.09 -8.66 0.02
CA ILE A 319 -13.42 -7.43 -0.43
C ILE A 319 -13.81 -6.31 0.53
N HIS A 320 -12.85 -5.86 1.32
CA HIS A 320 -12.99 -4.73 2.23
C HIS A 320 -12.53 -3.44 1.54
N ARG A 321 -13.46 -2.61 1.16
CA ARG A 321 -13.17 -1.29 0.59
C ARG A 321 -12.77 -0.33 1.71
N VAL A 322 -11.64 0.33 1.54
CA VAL A 322 -11.10 1.30 2.50
C VAL A 322 -11.29 2.70 1.95
N SER A 323 -11.95 3.55 2.72
CA SER A 323 -12.34 4.91 2.29
C SER A 323 -11.16 5.73 1.76
N CYS A 324 -11.39 6.44 0.66
CA CYS A 324 -10.44 7.34 0.00
C CYS A 324 -10.91 8.79 0.22
N PRO A 325 -10.54 9.45 1.32
CA PRO A 325 -11.02 10.79 1.63
C PRO A 325 -10.40 11.84 0.70
N LEU A 326 -11.18 12.87 0.40
CA LEU A 326 -10.69 14.07 -0.27
C LEU A 326 -9.87 14.91 0.72
N VAL A 327 -8.67 15.29 0.33
CA VAL A 327 -7.80 16.23 1.03
C VAL A 327 -7.84 17.56 0.30
N GLU A 328 -8.60 18.48 0.83
CA GLU A 328 -8.77 19.80 0.26
C GLU A 328 -7.56 20.70 0.57
N ARG A 329 -7.04 21.37 -0.48
CA ARG A 329 -5.98 22.37 -0.41
C ARG A 329 -6.34 23.59 -1.27
N LYS A 330 -5.36 24.22 -1.93
CA LYS A 330 -5.53 25.52 -2.60
C LYS A 330 -5.58 25.43 -4.13
N SER A 331 -5.65 24.24 -4.73
CA SER A 331 -5.64 24.06 -6.17
C SER A 331 -7.03 24.14 -6.83
N TRP A 332 -8.08 24.40 -6.02
CA TRP A 332 -9.44 24.52 -6.50
C TRP A 332 -10.31 25.43 -5.63
#